data_37eba5d35f8be6fb4f66f7475b1cc5c8
#
_entry.id   37eba5d35f8be6fb4f66f7475b1cc5c8
#
_cell.length_a   1.000
_cell.length_b   1.000
_cell.length_c   1.000
_cell.angle_alpha   90.00
_cell.angle_beta   90.00
_cell.angle_gamma   90.00
#
_symmetry.space_group_name_H-M   'P 1'
#
loop_
_entity.id
_entity.type
_entity.pdbx_description
1 polymer ?
#
loop_
_entity_poly.entity_id
_entity_poly.type
_entity_poly.pdbx_seq_one_letter_code
_entity_poly.pdbx_strand_id
1 'polypeptide(L)'
;MTAGWDTDTFRSNIQSMKSTEIAGISDRQQQPAGNASSPGVSLMDFLSTHQAEILNREKDNQRFAHLYGFGNYWVAFEHSAYQLCRLFPRSETSIIRFVTYPFPVVMAAVTDAELHAYSRRHILRIAEPDYRVLTTEELPFERYREWHRVEVEELT
;
A
#
# COMPACT_ATOMS: atom_id res chain seq x y z
N MET A 1 -18.20 -13.94 -7.69
CA MET A 1 -17.81 -12.86 -8.53
C MET A 1 -17.01 -11.82 -7.78
N THR A 2 -15.90 -11.50 -8.28
CA THR A 2 -15.07 -10.54 -7.59
C THR A 2 -15.61 -9.17 -7.82
N ALA A 3 -16.07 -8.58 -6.84
CA ALA A 3 -16.76 -7.31 -6.88
C ALA A 3 -15.89 -6.18 -7.43
N GLY A 4 -15.46 -6.30 -8.63
CA GLY A 4 -14.76 -5.22 -9.27
C GLY A 4 -13.29 -5.05 -8.92
N TRP A 5 -12.75 -5.96 -8.16
CA TRP A 5 -11.33 -5.91 -7.93
C TRP A 5 -10.59 -6.30 -9.20
N ASP A 6 -9.73 -5.43 -9.65
CA ASP A 6 -8.96 -5.68 -10.85
C ASP A 6 -7.50 -5.38 -10.53
N THR A 7 -6.79 -6.44 -10.17
CA THR A 7 -5.40 -6.34 -9.80
C THR A 7 -4.56 -5.73 -10.91
N ASP A 8 -4.85 -6.11 -12.15
CA ASP A 8 -4.08 -5.62 -13.27
C ASP A 8 -4.27 -4.11 -13.47
N THR A 9 -5.51 -3.64 -13.30
CA THR A 9 -5.78 -2.22 -13.41
C THR A 9 -5.08 -1.44 -12.32
N PHE A 10 -5.13 -1.95 -11.09
CA PHE A 10 -4.46 -1.29 -9.97
C PHE A 10 -2.96 -1.24 -10.22
N ARG A 11 -2.39 -2.37 -10.64
CA ARG A 11 -0.96 -2.44 -10.92
C ARG A 11 -0.57 -1.52 -12.07
N SER A 12 -1.41 -1.44 -13.09
CA SER A 12 -1.15 -0.52 -14.20
C SER A 12 -1.16 0.93 -13.74
N ASN A 13 -2.08 1.27 -12.86
CA ASN A 13 -2.12 2.62 -12.32
C ASN A 13 -0.85 2.95 -11.56
N ILE A 14 -0.34 2.00 -10.77
CA ILE A 14 0.90 2.19 -10.05
C ILE A 14 2.08 2.37 -11.02
N GLN A 15 2.12 1.56 -12.07
CA GLN A 15 3.17 1.70 -13.07
C GLN A 15 3.12 3.05 -13.77
N SER A 16 1.92 3.51 -14.08
CA SER A 16 1.73 4.80 -14.69
C SER A 16 2.26 5.92 -13.82
N MET A 17 2.00 5.83 -12.53
CA MET A 17 2.48 6.84 -11.59
C MET A 17 4.00 6.91 -11.60
N LYS A 18 4.67 5.77 -11.67
CA LYS A 18 6.12 5.75 -11.71
C LYS A 18 6.67 6.43 -12.96
N SER A 19 5.98 6.27 -14.07
CA SER A 19 6.44 6.82 -15.34
C SER A 19 6.25 8.31 -15.44
N THR A 20 5.19 8.81 -14.82
CA THR A 20 4.81 10.20 -14.99
C THR A 20 4.97 11.02 -13.73
N GLU A 21 5.72 10.51 -12.80
CA GLU A 21 5.78 11.00 -11.44
C GLU A 21 5.61 12.51 -11.30
N ILE A 22 6.37 13.26 -12.00
CA ILE A 22 6.35 14.71 -11.81
C ILE A 22 5.34 15.38 -12.73
N ALA A 23 5.30 14.93 -13.95
CA ALA A 23 4.40 15.53 -14.93
C ALA A 23 2.95 15.39 -14.52
N GLY A 24 2.61 14.29 -13.88
CA GLY A 24 1.24 14.05 -13.48
C GLY A 24 0.69 15.02 -12.47
N ILE A 25 1.56 15.72 -11.80
CA ILE A 25 1.12 16.64 -10.76
C ILE A 25 0.35 17.80 -11.33
N SER A 26 0.84 18.36 -12.40
CA SER A 26 0.17 19.50 -13.03
C SER A 26 -1.19 19.14 -13.57
N ASP A 27 -1.26 17.94 -14.13
CA ASP A 27 -2.47 17.57 -14.83
C ASP A 27 -3.65 17.32 -13.92
N ARG A 28 -3.37 17.05 -12.64
CA ARG A 28 -4.47 16.80 -11.74
C ARG A 28 -5.37 17.98 -11.50
N GLN A 29 -4.88 19.15 -11.80
CA GLN A 29 -5.68 20.35 -11.68
C GLN A 29 -6.84 20.36 -12.67
N GLN A 30 -6.73 19.53 -13.68
CA GLN A 30 -7.76 19.45 -14.71
C GLN A 30 -8.88 18.49 -14.34
N GLN A 31 -8.78 17.85 -13.21
CA GLN A 31 -9.79 16.90 -12.78
C GLN A 31 -11.15 17.56 -12.62
N PRO A 32 -12.20 16.95 -13.16
CA PRO A 32 -13.53 17.50 -12.98
C PRO A 32 -13.91 17.50 -11.51
N ALA A 33 -14.53 18.57 -11.09
CA ALA A 33 -14.96 18.67 -9.70
C ALA A 33 -16.02 17.63 -9.41
N GLY A 34 -15.97 17.08 -8.21
CA GLY A 34 -16.99 16.18 -7.75
C GLY A 34 -16.81 14.73 -8.10
N ASN A 35 -15.87 14.42 -8.96
CA ASN A 35 -15.61 13.04 -9.31
C ASN A 35 -14.61 12.42 -8.36
N ALA A 36 -14.87 11.17 -7.97
CA ALA A 36 -13.93 10.44 -7.15
C ALA A 36 -12.68 10.14 -7.97
N SER A 37 -11.53 10.36 -7.37
CA SER A 37 -10.28 9.98 -8.00
C SER A 37 -10.17 8.47 -8.08
N SER A 38 -9.45 7.96 -9.08
CA SER A 38 -9.15 6.54 -9.11
C SER A 38 -8.26 6.18 -7.90
N PRO A 39 -8.29 4.93 -7.46
CA PRO A 39 -7.43 4.53 -6.34
C PRO A 39 -5.96 4.85 -6.57
N GLY A 40 -5.48 4.70 -7.80
CA GLY A 40 -4.10 5.02 -8.12
C GLY A 40 -3.77 6.49 -7.94
N VAL A 41 -4.67 7.38 -8.38
CA VAL A 41 -4.47 8.82 -8.23
C VAL A 41 -4.51 9.21 -6.75
N SER A 42 -5.47 8.66 -6.00
CA SER A 42 -5.57 8.94 -4.58
C SER A 42 -4.32 8.49 -3.84
N LEU A 43 -3.79 7.33 -4.20
CA LEU A 43 -2.57 6.82 -3.60
C LEU A 43 -1.39 7.75 -3.90
N MET A 44 -1.29 8.21 -5.14
CA MET A 44 -0.22 9.12 -5.51
C MET A 44 -0.26 10.41 -4.71
N ASP A 45 -1.44 10.98 -4.53
CA ASP A 45 -1.61 12.19 -3.74
C ASP A 45 -1.21 11.95 -2.29
N PHE A 46 -1.62 10.82 -1.74
CA PHE A 46 -1.28 10.48 -0.37
C PHE A 46 0.24 10.33 -0.21
N LEU A 47 0.88 9.63 -1.14
CA LEU A 47 2.31 9.40 -1.06
C LEU A 47 3.10 10.70 -1.18
N SER A 48 2.63 11.63 -2.00
CA SER A 48 3.36 12.87 -2.20
C SER A 48 3.38 13.75 -0.95
N THR A 49 2.44 13.55 -0.03
CA THR A 49 2.35 14.36 1.18
C THR A 49 2.67 13.61 2.46
N HIS A 50 2.62 12.27 2.45
CA HIS A 50 2.72 11.48 3.68
C HIS A 50 3.88 10.51 3.69
N GLN A 51 4.79 10.58 2.72
CA GLN A 51 5.86 9.57 2.64
C GLN A 51 6.73 9.54 3.88
N ALA A 52 7.05 10.69 4.45
CA ALA A 52 7.87 10.73 5.66
C ALA A 52 7.15 10.08 6.84
N GLU A 53 5.86 10.32 6.95
CA GLU A 53 5.06 9.75 8.03
C GLU A 53 4.96 8.23 7.89
N ILE A 54 4.76 7.76 6.65
CA ILE A 54 4.69 6.33 6.39
C ILE A 54 5.99 5.66 6.78
N LEU A 55 7.10 6.18 6.31
CA LEU A 55 8.40 5.57 6.59
C LEU A 55 8.74 5.62 8.06
N ASN A 56 8.33 6.69 8.74
CA ASN A 56 8.57 6.83 10.16
C ASN A 56 7.80 5.79 10.97
N ARG A 57 6.57 5.51 10.57
CA ARG A 57 5.78 4.46 11.23
C ARG A 57 6.39 3.08 11.06
N GLU A 58 7.05 2.84 9.91
CA GLU A 58 7.61 1.53 9.62
C GLU A 58 8.99 1.30 10.24
N LYS A 59 9.68 2.37 10.58
CA LYS A 59 11.08 2.31 11.00
C LYS A 59 11.35 1.30 12.10
N ASP A 60 10.53 1.30 13.15
CA ASP A 60 10.70 0.39 14.27
C ASP A 60 9.51 -0.53 14.44
N ASN A 61 8.73 -0.68 13.38
CA ASN A 61 7.49 -1.44 13.45
C ASN A 61 7.77 -2.94 13.38
N GLN A 62 7.47 -3.64 14.45
CA GLN A 62 7.69 -5.09 14.53
C GLN A 62 6.41 -5.90 14.73
N ARG A 63 5.33 -5.26 15.16
CA ARG A 63 4.14 -5.99 15.58
C ARG A 63 2.83 -5.50 14.99
N PHE A 64 2.90 -4.58 14.04
CA PHE A 64 1.69 -4.00 13.48
C PHE A 64 1.75 -3.97 11.97
N ALA A 65 0.58 -4.08 11.36
CA ALA A 65 0.43 -3.79 9.95
C ALA A 65 -0.43 -2.54 9.83
N HIS A 66 0.17 -1.46 9.36
CA HIS A 66 -0.50 -0.19 9.14
C HIS A 66 -1.09 -0.21 7.74
N LEU A 67 -2.40 -0.05 7.64
CA LEU A 67 -3.12 -0.15 6.38
C LEU A 67 -3.77 1.19 6.04
N TYR A 68 -3.61 1.59 4.80
CA TYR A 68 -4.15 2.86 4.30
C TYR A 68 -5.17 2.56 3.21
N GLY A 69 -6.35 3.16 3.31
CA GLY A 69 -7.48 2.84 2.44
C GLY A 69 -7.58 3.74 1.23
N PHE A 70 -7.77 3.13 0.06
CA PHE A 70 -7.94 3.86 -1.20
C PHE A 70 -9.01 3.16 -2.03
N GLY A 71 -10.24 3.68 -1.95
CA GLY A 71 -11.35 3.07 -2.64
C GLY A 71 -11.64 1.69 -2.07
N ASN A 72 -11.53 0.68 -2.90
CA ASN A 72 -11.78 -0.70 -2.48
C ASN A 72 -10.52 -1.45 -2.11
N TYR A 73 -9.43 -0.75 -1.87
CA TYR A 73 -8.14 -1.36 -1.59
C TYR A 73 -7.56 -0.87 -0.28
N TRP A 74 -6.75 -1.72 0.34
CA TRP A 74 -5.97 -1.34 1.50
C TRP A 74 -4.51 -1.66 1.18
N VAL A 75 -3.63 -0.69 1.42
CA VAL A 75 -2.22 -0.85 1.11
C VAL A 75 -1.37 -0.72 2.35
N ALA A 76 -0.21 -1.38 2.32
CA ALA A 76 0.76 -1.34 3.40
C ALA A 76 2.14 -1.22 2.79
N PHE A 77 3.10 -0.74 3.58
CA PHE A 77 4.45 -0.48 3.10
C PHE A 77 5.49 -1.16 3.99
N GLU A 78 6.59 -1.59 3.39
CA GLU A 78 7.76 -2.12 4.09
C GLU A 78 7.41 -3.21 5.10
N HIS A 79 7.67 -3.00 6.40
CA HIS A 79 7.39 -3.99 7.43
C HIS A 79 5.92 -4.39 7.43
N SER A 80 5.04 -3.40 7.33
CA SER A 80 3.60 -3.67 7.27
C SER A 80 3.24 -4.47 6.02
N ALA A 81 3.89 -4.21 4.89
CA ALA A 81 3.65 -4.96 3.66
C ALA A 81 4.02 -6.43 3.84
N TYR A 82 5.15 -6.70 4.47
CA TYR A 82 5.56 -8.07 4.74
C TYR A 82 4.52 -8.78 5.61
N GLN A 83 4.08 -8.11 6.68
CA GLN A 83 3.09 -8.69 7.57
C GLN A 83 1.77 -8.93 6.84
N LEU A 84 1.38 -8.00 5.98
CA LEU A 84 0.15 -8.15 5.20
C LEU A 84 0.23 -9.37 4.30
N CYS A 85 1.38 -9.58 3.65
CA CYS A 85 1.56 -10.73 2.77
C CYS A 85 1.52 -12.05 3.54
N ARG A 86 1.96 -12.04 4.78
CA ARG A 86 1.87 -13.25 5.62
C ARG A 86 0.42 -13.58 5.97
N LEU A 87 -0.38 -12.55 6.20
CA LEU A 87 -1.78 -12.74 6.59
C LEU A 87 -2.70 -12.98 5.40
N PHE A 88 -2.34 -12.44 4.25
CA PHE A 88 -3.17 -12.50 3.05
C PHE A 88 -2.34 -13.03 1.88
N PRO A 89 -2.38 -14.36 1.66
CA PRO A 89 -1.54 -14.96 0.61
C PRO A 89 -1.82 -14.43 -0.79
N ARG A 90 -2.99 -13.84 -1.01
CA ARG A 90 -3.36 -13.31 -2.32
C ARG A 90 -3.02 -11.83 -2.49
N SER A 91 -2.33 -11.23 -1.52
CA SER A 91 -1.96 -9.84 -1.63
C SER A 91 -1.03 -9.63 -2.83
N GLU A 92 -1.14 -8.44 -3.42
CA GLU A 92 -0.31 -8.06 -4.56
C GLU A 92 0.77 -7.12 -4.11
N THR A 93 1.96 -7.25 -4.68
CA THR A 93 3.08 -6.39 -4.29
C THR A 93 3.52 -5.52 -5.45
N SER A 94 4.09 -4.38 -5.12
CA SER A 94 4.62 -3.41 -6.10
C SER A 94 5.78 -2.68 -5.47
N ILE A 95 6.63 -2.10 -6.31
CA ILE A 95 7.73 -1.28 -5.84
C ILE A 95 7.39 0.18 -6.08
N ILE A 96 7.53 0.97 -5.03
CA ILE A 96 7.29 2.42 -5.08
C ILE A 96 8.62 3.11 -4.83
N ARG A 97 8.88 4.18 -5.58
CA ARG A 97 10.06 4.99 -5.33
C ARG A 97 9.62 6.39 -4.93
N PHE A 98 10.01 6.76 -3.73
CA PHE A 98 9.72 8.10 -3.22
C PHE A 98 10.78 9.08 -3.73
N VAL A 99 10.36 10.31 -3.94
CA VAL A 99 11.27 11.34 -4.45
C VAL A 99 12.42 11.61 -3.47
N THR A 100 12.09 11.64 -2.18
CA THR A 100 13.05 12.04 -1.15
C THR A 100 13.71 10.86 -0.43
N TYR A 101 13.45 9.64 -0.87
CA TYR A 101 13.97 8.45 -0.22
C TYR A 101 14.70 7.61 -1.27
N PRO A 102 16.00 7.35 -1.11
CA PRO A 102 16.80 6.75 -2.17
C PRO A 102 16.59 5.25 -2.36
N PHE A 103 15.87 4.61 -1.45
CA PHE A 103 15.71 3.16 -1.51
C PHE A 103 14.33 2.78 -2.02
N PRO A 104 14.21 1.64 -2.72
CA PRO A 104 12.90 1.18 -3.15
C PRO A 104 12.05 0.76 -1.95
N VAL A 105 10.76 1.04 -2.03
CA VAL A 105 9.80 0.73 -0.98
C VAL A 105 8.86 -0.33 -1.53
N VAL A 106 8.68 -1.42 -0.78
CA VAL A 106 7.74 -2.46 -1.18
C VAL A 106 6.36 -2.13 -0.62
N MET A 107 5.38 -2.16 -1.49
CA MET A 107 3.98 -1.95 -1.12
C MET A 107 3.21 -3.23 -1.37
N ALA A 108 2.31 -3.57 -0.47
CA ALA A 108 1.40 -4.69 -0.66
C ALA A 108 -0.03 -4.16 -0.59
N ALA A 109 -0.94 -4.82 -1.30
CA ALA A 109 -2.33 -4.40 -1.36
C ALA A 109 -3.26 -5.60 -1.25
N VAL A 110 -4.40 -5.37 -0.57
CA VAL A 110 -5.48 -6.35 -0.49
C VAL A 110 -6.78 -5.62 -0.77
N THR A 111 -7.83 -6.38 -1.09
CA THR A 111 -9.14 -5.79 -1.31
C THR A 111 -9.83 -5.49 0.02
N ASP A 112 -10.75 -4.56 -0.04
CA ASP A 112 -11.59 -4.27 1.13
C ASP A 112 -12.39 -5.50 1.55
N ALA A 113 -12.83 -6.30 0.58
CA ALA A 113 -13.58 -7.52 0.88
C ALA A 113 -12.74 -8.52 1.67
N GLU A 114 -11.47 -8.67 1.28
CA GLU A 114 -10.55 -9.56 2.00
C GLU A 114 -10.32 -9.09 3.43
N LEU A 115 -10.12 -7.80 3.60
CA LEU A 115 -9.90 -7.24 4.92
C LEU A 115 -11.15 -7.38 5.77
N HIS A 116 -12.31 -7.15 5.17
CA HIS A 116 -13.57 -7.29 5.88
C HIS A 116 -13.77 -8.74 6.37
N ALA A 117 -13.47 -9.70 5.51
CA ALA A 117 -13.58 -11.11 5.89
C ALA A 117 -12.64 -11.44 7.04
N TYR A 118 -11.44 -10.89 7.01
CA TYR A 118 -10.47 -11.09 8.09
C TYR A 118 -10.98 -10.50 9.40
N SER A 119 -11.62 -9.34 9.34
CA SER A 119 -12.07 -8.64 10.52
C SER A 119 -13.20 -9.38 11.27
N ARG A 120 -13.84 -10.33 10.63
CA ARG A 120 -14.86 -11.13 11.29
C ARG A 120 -14.27 -12.07 12.33
N ARG A 121 -12.98 -12.36 12.23
CA ARG A 121 -12.32 -13.31 13.13
C ARG A 121 -11.18 -12.69 13.91
N HIS A 122 -10.82 -11.46 13.61
CA HIS A 122 -9.67 -10.80 14.21
C HIS A 122 -10.01 -9.36 14.52
N ILE A 123 -9.39 -8.85 15.55
CA ILE A 123 -9.63 -7.47 15.96
C ILE A 123 -8.83 -6.53 15.10
N LEU A 124 -9.53 -5.55 14.53
CA LEU A 124 -8.91 -4.47 13.77
C LEU A 124 -9.02 -3.20 14.57
N ARG A 125 -7.94 -2.47 14.70
CA ARG A 125 -7.99 -1.15 15.28
C ARG A 125 -8.35 -0.16 14.18
N ILE A 126 -9.49 0.49 14.33
CA ILE A 126 -9.94 1.52 13.38
C ILE A 126 -9.51 2.86 13.93
N ALA A 127 -8.44 3.41 13.38
CA ALA A 127 -7.93 4.70 13.85
C ALA A 127 -8.65 5.85 13.15
N GLU A 128 -8.89 5.68 11.85
CA GLU A 128 -9.59 6.68 11.03
C GLU A 128 -10.30 5.91 9.92
N PRO A 129 -11.23 6.56 9.21
CA PRO A 129 -11.94 5.86 8.14
C PRO A 129 -11.03 5.21 7.12
N ASP A 130 -9.88 5.85 6.82
CA ASP A 130 -8.95 5.37 5.82
C ASP A 130 -7.68 4.76 6.41
N TYR A 131 -7.70 4.43 7.67
CA TYR A 131 -6.51 3.93 8.33
C TYR A 131 -6.89 2.84 9.33
N ARG A 132 -6.27 1.68 9.18
CA ARG A 132 -6.49 0.52 10.04
C ARG A 132 -5.16 0.00 10.54
N VAL A 133 -5.18 -0.63 11.71
CA VAL A 133 -3.97 -1.24 12.26
C VAL A 133 -4.30 -2.67 12.66
N LEU A 134 -3.52 -3.61 12.16
CA LEU A 134 -3.62 -5.01 12.56
C LEU A 134 -2.48 -5.30 13.52
N THR A 135 -2.78 -6.02 14.59
CA THR A 135 -1.73 -6.55 15.46
C THR A 135 -1.23 -7.84 14.85
N THR A 136 0.07 -7.98 14.74
CA THR A 136 0.68 -9.14 14.10
C THR A 136 1.66 -9.81 15.07
N GLU A 137 2.15 -10.97 14.67
CA GLU A 137 3.26 -11.59 15.35
C GLU A 137 4.51 -10.77 15.10
N GLU A 138 5.50 -10.93 15.96
CA GLU A 138 6.73 -10.17 15.82
C GLU A 138 7.37 -10.42 14.46
N LEU A 139 7.85 -9.35 13.85
CA LEU A 139 8.49 -9.41 12.54
C LEU A 139 9.80 -10.19 12.62
N PRO A 140 9.97 -11.28 11.86
CA PRO A 140 11.25 -11.97 11.81
C PRO A 140 12.17 -11.19 10.87
N PHE A 141 13.03 -10.37 11.44
CA PHE A 141 13.80 -9.38 10.70
C PHE A 141 14.61 -9.96 9.55
N GLU A 142 15.26 -11.11 9.78
CA GLU A 142 16.07 -11.73 8.73
C GLU A 142 15.20 -12.18 7.55
N ARG A 143 14.04 -12.75 7.84
CA ARG A 143 13.12 -13.16 6.79
C ARG A 143 12.55 -11.97 6.05
N TYR A 144 12.28 -10.90 6.78
CA TYR A 144 11.79 -9.68 6.15
C TYR A 144 12.84 -9.12 5.18
N ARG A 145 14.10 -9.07 5.60
CA ARG A 145 15.16 -8.55 4.74
C ARG A 145 15.28 -9.36 3.46
N GLU A 146 15.23 -10.70 3.58
CA GLU A 146 15.31 -11.56 2.42
C GLU A 146 14.10 -11.37 1.51
N TRP A 147 12.91 -11.32 2.10
CA TRP A 147 11.68 -11.10 1.35
C TRP A 147 11.76 -9.76 0.60
N HIS A 148 12.20 -8.73 1.28
CA HIS A 148 12.30 -7.39 0.68
C HIS A 148 13.26 -7.41 -0.50
N ARG A 149 14.40 -8.05 -0.33
CA ARG A 149 15.39 -8.15 -1.38
C ARG A 149 14.83 -8.84 -2.61
N VAL A 150 14.13 -9.95 -2.40
CA VAL A 150 13.56 -10.73 -3.50
C VAL A 150 12.47 -9.91 -4.22
N GLU A 151 11.61 -9.24 -3.47
CA GLU A 151 10.56 -8.44 -4.08
C GLU A 151 11.14 -7.33 -4.93
N VAL A 152 12.16 -6.66 -4.43
CA VAL A 152 12.80 -5.58 -5.18
C VAL A 152 13.42 -6.12 -6.46
N GLU A 153 14.09 -7.26 -6.39
CA GLU A 153 14.72 -7.85 -7.58
C GLU A 153 13.68 -8.30 -8.61
N GLU A 154 12.60 -8.89 -8.16
CA GLU A 154 11.60 -9.44 -9.08
C GLU A 154 10.70 -8.38 -9.69
N LEU A 155 10.47 -7.29 -8.98
CA LEU A 155 9.54 -6.26 -9.45
C LEU A 155 10.24 -5.09 -10.12
N THR A 156 11.54 -5.03 -10.07
CA THR A 156 12.31 -4.03 -10.80
C THR A 156 13.05 -4.68 -11.98
#